data_8899c9751375f9d5449fd7b9f19f1d52
#
_entry.id   8899c9751375f9d5449fd7b9f19f1d52
#
_cell.length_a   1.000
_cell.length_b   1.000
_cell.length_c   1.000
_cell.angle_alpha   90.00
_cell.angle_beta   90.00
_cell.angle_gamma   90.00
#
_symmetry.space_group_name_H-M   'P 1'
#
loop_
_entity.id
_entity.type
_entity.pdbx_description
1 polymer ?
#
loop_
_entity_poly.entity_id
_entity_poly.type
_entity_poly.pdbx_seq_one_letter_code
_entity_poly.pdbx_strand_id
1 'polypeptide(L)'
;MRRRAGLVLAGMFAAAALLVGCTDPRAGQTGTRTTGASTGASAEVKATIELGDIYMKPKTPLKVASGGTVEITVTNVGVLPHNLVLDGKGTKLLNKGEKETVKFGPLNGNVQLICDVPGHKDAGMFLDIEVTPAAGAAAPAKGSPPVTAPAATRAQYAQVDAQATPPPGWKRFDPVLPPAPNTPAGTVRKIALHATETQISVAPGVSQELWTFNNQVPGPIIRGKVGDVFEITLTNKGKLGHSIDFHASKVAWNVEMRTIAPGESLVYRFEAKQSGIYMYHCGTAPALHHIGNGMWGAIIIDPPGLPTVAKEYVFVQSEFYLGPEGKPGDLGKMQRDEWDIVTFNGYHNQYLHAPVRIEPNERVRAWVMNVGPSENSSFHIVGTIFDTVYKEGAYTLRPSDARGGAQALDLQPAQGGFVEFTMDVAGLYPIVTHKFSNVGKGALGLFQAGEVTGAPAGGH
;
A
#
# COMPACT_ATOMS: atom_id res chain seq x y z
N MET A 1 11.11 51.01 24.01
CA MET A 1 10.56 52.21 23.33
C MET A 1 10.43 51.95 21.83
N ARG A 2 9.31 52.35 21.27
CA ARG A 2 8.77 52.34 19.91
C ARG A 2 8.03 51.11 19.46
N ARG A 3 6.70 51.21 19.65
CA ARG A 3 5.62 50.50 18.95
C ARG A 3 5.55 50.98 17.50
N ARG A 4 5.24 50.08 16.59
CA ARG A 4 4.54 50.46 15.33
C ARG A 4 3.40 49.48 15.09
N ALA A 5 2.23 50.05 15.02
CA ALA A 5 0.98 49.46 14.57
C ALA A 5 0.93 49.57 13.03
N GLY A 6 0.21 48.68 12.39
CA GLY A 6 -0.08 48.70 10.96
C GLY A 6 -1.22 47.75 10.63
N LEU A 7 -2.28 48.24 10.50
CA LEU A 7 -3.36 48.47 9.55
C LEU A 7 -3.97 47.21 8.93
N VAL A 8 -5.21 46.93 9.36
CA VAL A 8 -6.20 46.02 8.77
C VAL A 8 -6.86 46.73 7.59
N LEU A 9 -6.91 46.08 6.43
CA LEU A 9 -7.72 46.54 5.30
C LEU A 9 -8.79 45.48 5.03
N ALA A 10 -10.04 45.81 5.33
CA ALA A 10 -11.23 45.09 4.95
C ALA A 10 -11.66 45.54 3.54
N GLY A 11 -11.80 44.60 2.61
CA GLY A 11 -12.36 44.80 1.29
C GLY A 11 -13.74 44.13 1.18
N MET A 12 -14.79 44.93 1.15
CA MET A 12 -16.13 44.58 0.78
C MET A 12 -16.23 44.37 -0.74
N PHE A 13 -16.84 43.26 -1.17
CA PHE A 13 -17.35 43.12 -2.54
C PHE A 13 -18.88 43.05 -2.52
N ALA A 14 -19.46 44.00 -3.25
CA ALA A 14 -20.90 44.15 -3.44
C ALA A 14 -21.42 43.22 -4.51
N ALA A 15 -22.58 42.64 -4.25
CA ALA A 15 -23.37 41.88 -5.20
C ALA A 15 -24.16 42.82 -6.12
N ALA A 16 -24.12 42.59 -7.42
CA ALA A 16 -25.02 43.19 -8.38
C ALA A 16 -25.91 42.10 -9.02
N ALA A 17 -27.18 42.15 -8.75
CA ALA A 17 -28.22 41.38 -9.42
C ALA A 17 -28.71 42.13 -10.67
N LEU A 18 -28.81 41.43 -11.77
CA LEU A 18 -29.48 41.94 -13.00
C LEU A 18 -30.62 40.98 -13.37
N LEU A 19 -31.82 41.53 -13.24
CA LEU A 19 -33.10 41.00 -13.76
C LEU A 19 -33.33 41.56 -15.17
N VAL A 20 -33.66 40.67 -16.14
CA VAL A 20 -34.36 41.00 -17.38
C VAL A 20 -35.06 39.68 -17.77
N GLY A 21 -36.38 39.49 -17.83
CA GLY A 21 -37.40 40.22 -18.52
C GLY A 21 -37.96 39.32 -19.60
N CYS A 22 -39.16 38.71 -19.35
CA CYS A 22 -39.96 37.86 -20.27
C CYS A 22 -40.40 38.64 -21.51
N THR A 23 -40.40 37.96 -22.69
CA THR A 23 -41.43 38.17 -23.72
C THR A 23 -41.67 36.89 -24.51
N ASP A 24 -42.94 36.45 -24.51
CA ASP A 24 -43.52 35.48 -25.40
C ASP A 24 -44.03 36.20 -26.66
N PRO A 25 -43.97 35.63 -27.86
CA PRO A 25 -45.17 35.60 -28.69
C PRO A 25 -45.46 34.26 -29.37
N ARG A 26 -46.70 33.83 -29.20
CA ARG A 26 -47.42 32.85 -30.02
C ARG A 26 -47.56 33.30 -31.47
N ALA A 27 -47.35 32.40 -32.42
CA ALA A 27 -48.13 32.25 -33.63
C ALA A 27 -47.81 30.90 -34.29
N GLY A 28 -48.83 30.17 -34.52
CA GLY A 28 -48.97 28.87 -35.07
C GLY A 28 -48.76 28.78 -36.57
N GLN A 29 -48.59 27.54 -36.99
CA GLN A 29 -49.17 27.05 -38.26
C GLN A 29 -49.19 25.52 -38.32
N THR A 30 -50.23 25.06 -38.85
CA THR A 30 -50.70 23.72 -39.22
C THR A 30 -49.86 23.10 -40.34
N GLY A 31 -49.69 21.76 -40.31
CA GLY A 31 -49.42 21.07 -41.55
C GLY A 31 -48.71 19.75 -41.52
N THR A 32 -49.48 18.72 -41.72
CA THR A 32 -49.18 17.48 -42.44
C THR A 32 -48.51 16.34 -41.73
N ARG A 33 -49.31 15.39 -41.36
CA ARG A 33 -49.05 14.05 -40.89
C ARG A 33 -48.51 13.19 -42.05
N THR A 34 -47.26 12.83 -42.05
CA THR A 34 -46.74 11.73 -42.85
C THR A 34 -46.35 10.59 -41.94
N THR A 35 -47.08 9.50 -42.03
CA THR A 35 -46.76 8.22 -41.41
C THR A 35 -45.60 7.59 -42.17
N GLY A 36 -44.43 7.66 -41.58
CA GLY A 36 -43.26 6.90 -41.99
C GLY A 36 -42.86 6.00 -40.83
N ALA A 37 -43.10 4.71 -40.94
CA ALA A 37 -42.58 3.71 -40.05
C ALA A 37 -41.05 3.68 -40.20
N SER A 38 -40.33 4.32 -39.28
CA SER A 38 -38.87 4.16 -39.15
C SER A 38 -38.63 2.95 -38.27
N THR A 39 -38.19 1.87 -38.84
CA THR A 39 -37.53 0.78 -38.15
C THR A 39 -36.27 1.39 -37.50
N GLY A 40 -36.36 1.63 -36.19
CA GLY A 40 -35.28 2.24 -35.43
C GLY A 40 -34.03 1.38 -35.47
N ALA A 41 -33.04 1.79 -36.26
CA ALA A 41 -31.68 1.31 -36.10
C ALA A 41 -31.21 1.73 -34.69
N SER A 42 -30.81 0.75 -33.91
CA SER A 42 -30.16 0.95 -32.60
C SER A 42 -28.99 1.92 -32.78
N ALA A 43 -29.03 3.08 -32.12
CA ALA A 43 -28.01 4.11 -32.29
C ALA A 43 -26.68 3.61 -31.74
N GLU A 44 -25.65 3.57 -32.63
CA GLU A 44 -24.28 3.30 -32.24
C GLU A 44 -23.61 4.59 -31.78
N VAL A 45 -23.04 4.60 -30.59
CA VAL A 45 -22.23 5.69 -30.04
C VAL A 45 -20.74 5.34 -30.23
N LYS A 46 -19.95 6.27 -30.81
CA LYS A 46 -18.52 6.11 -30.94
C LYS A 46 -17.81 7.04 -29.98
N ALA A 47 -16.80 6.52 -29.28
CA ALA A 47 -16.00 7.25 -28.31
C ALA A 47 -14.50 6.90 -28.42
N THR A 48 -13.66 7.79 -27.94
CA THR A 48 -12.23 7.54 -27.75
C THR A 48 -11.89 7.73 -26.29
N ILE A 49 -11.19 6.79 -25.68
CA ILE A 49 -10.80 6.79 -24.28
C ILE A 49 -9.28 6.66 -24.20
N GLU A 50 -8.66 7.52 -23.40
CA GLU A 50 -7.28 7.40 -22.98
C GLU A 50 -7.19 6.76 -21.62
N LEU A 51 -6.39 5.73 -21.47
CA LEU A 51 -6.02 5.09 -20.20
C LEU A 51 -4.64 5.60 -19.79
N GLY A 52 -4.57 6.35 -18.70
CA GLY A 52 -3.31 6.72 -18.05
C GLY A 52 -3.13 5.92 -16.77
N ASP A 53 -2.01 6.13 -16.07
CA ASP A 53 -1.68 5.37 -14.86
C ASP A 53 -2.64 5.64 -13.72
N ILE A 54 -3.80 5.07 -13.63
CA ILE A 54 -4.91 5.27 -12.68
C ILE A 54 -5.97 6.31 -13.06
N TYR A 55 -6.09 6.64 -14.36
CA TYR A 55 -7.22 7.46 -14.81
C TYR A 55 -7.72 7.02 -16.19
N MET A 56 -8.99 7.36 -16.49
CA MET A 56 -9.58 7.31 -17.82
C MET A 56 -10.02 8.69 -18.26
N LYS A 57 -9.84 9.04 -19.54
CA LYS A 57 -10.29 10.31 -20.12
C LYS A 57 -11.05 10.08 -21.42
N PRO A 58 -12.16 10.82 -21.65
CA PRO A 58 -12.86 11.69 -20.71
C PRO A 58 -13.53 10.92 -19.57
N LYS A 59 -13.72 11.57 -18.41
CA LYS A 59 -14.51 11.02 -17.28
C LYS A 59 -16.04 11.28 -17.43
N THR A 60 -16.44 12.03 -18.42
CA THR A 60 -17.85 12.34 -18.66
C THR A 60 -18.58 11.04 -19.06
N PRO A 61 -19.70 10.68 -18.40
CA PRO A 61 -20.46 9.50 -18.75
C PRO A 61 -20.87 9.51 -20.23
N LEU A 62 -20.75 8.37 -20.90
CA LEU A 62 -21.26 8.20 -22.24
C LEU A 62 -22.76 7.95 -22.20
N LYS A 63 -23.53 8.60 -23.07
CA LYS A 63 -24.99 8.44 -23.14
C LYS A 63 -25.39 7.61 -24.35
N VAL A 64 -26.15 6.56 -24.11
CA VAL A 64 -26.57 5.58 -25.12
C VAL A 64 -28.07 5.35 -24.98
N ALA A 65 -28.80 5.23 -26.10
CA ALA A 65 -30.19 4.83 -26.05
C ALA A 65 -30.33 3.35 -25.65
N SER A 66 -31.41 2.99 -24.96
CA SER A 66 -31.69 1.59 -24.61
C SER A 66 -31.70 0.69 -25.84
N GLY A 67 -31.03 -0.43 -25.79
CA GLY A 67 -30.74 -1.32 -26.91
C GLY A 67 -29.59 -0.87 -27.82
N GLY A 68 -29.00 0.28 -27.57
CA GLY A 68 -27.86 0.81 -28.32
C GLY A 68 -26.53 0.13 -28.01
N THR A 69 -25.56 0.42 -28.83
CA THR A 69 -24.16 -0.10 -28.66
C THR A 69 -23.17 1.05 -28.60
N VAL A 70 -22.05 0.81 -27.95
CA VAL A 70 -20.92 1.75 -27.86
C VAL A 70 -19.70 1.10 -28.49
N GLU A 71 -19.09 1.77 -29.45
CA GLU A 71 -17.81 1.42 -30.01
C GLU A 71 -16.75 2.38 -29.44
N ILE A 72 -15.77 1.85 -28.72
CA ILE A 72 -14.75 2.64 -28.03
C ILE A 72 -13.38 2.30 -28.58
N THR A 73 -12.68 3.32 -29.05
CA THR A 73 -11.24 3.22 -29.35
C THR A 73 -10.48 3.60 -28.09
N VAL A 74 -9.75 2.64 -27.53
CA VAL A 74 -8.98 2.77 -26.30
C VAL A 74 -7.51 2.89 -26.64
N THR A 75 -6.81 3.85 -26.04
CA THR A 75 -5.36 4.01 -26.16
C THR A 75 -4.73 4.06 -24.78
N ASN A 76 -3.75 3.20 -24.49
CA ASN A 76 -2.97 3.31 -23.27
C ASN A 76 -1.87 4.37 -23.45
N VAL A 77 -1.99 5.49 -22.74
CA VAL A 77 -0.99 6.57 -22.69
C VAL A 77 -0.14 6.51 -21.42
N GLY A 78 -0.52 5.67 -20.45
CA GLY A 78 0.21 5.41 -19.21
C GLY A 78 1.43 4.53 -19.41
N VAL A 79 2.21 4.33 -18.39
CA VAL A 79 3.38 3.42 -18.36
C VAL A 79 2.97 2.00 -18.01
N LEU A 80 1.91 1.88 -17.18
CA LEU A 80 1.36 0.59 -16.75
C LEU A 80 0.49 -0.03 -17.84
N PRO A 81 0.40 -1.36 -17.91
CA PRO A 81 -0.59 -2.02 -18.74
C PRO A 81 -2.01 -1.78 -18.21
N HIS A 82 -2.94 -1.47 -19.10
CA HIS A 82 -4.35 -1.21 -18.79
C HIS A 82 -5.28 -1.90 -19.77
N ASN A 83 -6.51 -2.14 -19.37
CA ASN A 83 -7.57 -2.59 -20.25
C ASN A 83 -8.88 -1.82 -20.00
N LEU A 84 -9.87 -2.05 -20.86
CA LEU A 84 -11.24 -1.55 -20.71
C LEU A 84 -12.20 -2.70 -20.89
N VAL A 85 -12.87 -3.09 -19.80
CA VAL A 85 -13.76 -4.26 -19.80
C VAL A 85 -15.13 -3.98 -19.18
N LEU A 86 -16.11 -4.77 -19.59
CA LEU A 86 -17.44 -4.90 -18.98
C LEU A 86 -17.64 -6.41 -18.70
N ASP A 87 -17.87 -6.77 -17.44
CA ASP A 87 -18.07 -8.16 -17.02
C ASP A 87 -17.00 -9.12 -17.56
N GLY A 88 -15.73 -8.68 -17.50
CA GLY A 88 -14.57 -9.45 -17.95
C GLY A 88 -14.39 -9.56 -19.47
N LYS A 89 -15.21 -8.88 -20.28
CA LYS A 89 -15.08 -8.83 -21.73
C LYS A 89 -14.72 -7.42 -22.18
N GLY A 90 -13.76 -7.29 -23.10
CA GLY A 90 -13.31 -5.99 -23.56
C GLY A 90 -11.99 -6.05 -24.30
N THR A 91 -11.13 -5.04 -24.09
CA THR A 91 -9.78 -5.05 -24.69
C THR A 91 -8.87 -6.07 -24.01
N LYS A 92 -7.86 -6.53 -24.71
CA LYS A 92 -6.70 -7.15 -24.06
C LYS A 92 -6.04 -6.16 -23.11
N LEU A 93 -5.08 -6.64 -22.34
CA LEU A 93 -4.19 -5.77 -21.57
C LEU A 93 -3.27 -5.02 -22.55
N LEU A 94 -3.42 -3.69 -22.62
CA LEU A 94 -2.70 -2.80 -23.52
C LEU A 94 -1.45 -2.26 -22.85
N ASN A 95 -0.29 -2.43 -23.48
CA ASN A 95 0.95 -1.77 -23.06
C ASN A 95 0.96 -0.30 -23.50
N LYS A 96 1.93 0.48 -23.01
CA LYS A 96 2.09 1.90 -23.35
C LYS A 96 2.12 2.11 -24.87
N GLY A 97 1.26 2.99 -25.36
CA GLY A 97 1.12 3.33 -26.78
C GLY A 97 0.27 2.36 -27.59
N GLU A 98 -0.07 1.19 -27.06
CA GLU A 98 -1.01 0.28 -27.72
C GLU A 98 -2.42 0.83 -27.73
N LYS A 99 -3.17 0.42 -28.75
CA LYS A 99 -4.54 0.85 -28.95
C LYS A 99 -5.38 -0.29 -29.51
N GLU A 100 -6.64 -0.33 -29.07
CA GLU A 100 -7.62 -1.31 -29.53
C GLU A 100 -9.01 -0.69 -29.61
N THR A 101 -9.85 -1.18 -30.50
CA THR A 101 -11.26 -0.76 -30.59
C THR A 101 -12.14 -1.93 -30.15
N VAL A 102 -13.02 -1.66 -29.18
CA VAL A 102 -13.94 -2.64 -28.61
C VAL A 102 -15.37 -2.13 -28.67
N LYS A 103 -16.32 -3.06 -28.84
CA LYS A 103 -17.75 -2.77 -28.90
C LYS A 103 -18.49 -3.42 -27.74
N PHE A 104 -19.30 -2.62 -27.03
CA PHE A 104 -20.16 -3.05 -25.94
C PHE A 104 -21.63 -2.89 -26.31
N GLY A 105 -22.46 -3.82 -25.87
CA GLY A 105 -23.90 -3.77 -26.06
C GLY A 105 -24.46 -4.96 -26.86
N PRO A 106 -25.79 -5.02 -27.05
CA PRO A 106 -26.77 -3.96 -26.75
C PRO A 106 -26.94 -3.69 -25.24
N LEU A 107 -26.98 -2.40 -24.85
CA LEU A 107 -27.08 -1.96 -23.47
C LEU A 107 -28.51 -1.60 -23.10
N ASN A 108 -29.06 -2.24 -22.06
CA ASN A 108 -30.44 -2.05 -21.62
C ASN A 108 -30.56 -1.35 -20.24
N GLY A 109 -29.45 -1.01 -19.63
CA GLY A 109 -29.34 -0.30 -18.36
C GLY A 109 -27.94 0.31 -18.19
N ASN A 110 -27.82 1.21 -17.22
CA ASN A 110 -26.55 1.84 -16.89
C ASN A 110 -25.51 0.78 -16.56
N VAL A 111 -24.32 0.94 -17.09
CA VAL A 111 -23.17 0.03 -16.84
C VAL A 111 -21.91 0.84 -16.56
N GLN A 112 -20.95 0.21 -15.93
CA GLN A 112 -19.65 0.79 -15.66
C GLN A 112 -18.57 -0.04 -16.35
N LEU A 113 -17.83 0.57 -17.26
CA LEU A 113 -16.61 0.01 -17.82
C LEU A 113 -15.46 0.23 -16.84
N ILE A 114 -14.60 -0.74 -16.67
CA ILE A 114 -13.48 -0.67 -15.69
C ILE A 114 -12.16 -1.10 -16.31
N CYS A 115 -11.05 -0.70 -15.68
CA CYS A 115 -9.82 -1.44 -15.79
C CYS A 115 -9.82 -2.52 -14.71
N ASP A 116 -9.67 -3.80 -15.07
CA ASP A 116 -9.72 -4.92 -14.13
C ASP A 116 -8.34 -5.33 -13.58
N VAL A 117 -7.30 -4.58 -13.92
CA VAL A 117 -6.02 -4.70 -13.23
C VAL A 117 -6.25 -4.42 -11.74
N PRO A 118 -5.76 -5.29 -10.83
CA PRO A 118 -6.01 -5.16 -9.40
C PRO A 118 -5.74 -3.74 -8.86
N GLY A 119 -6.71 -3.17 -8.15
CA GLY A 119 -6.63 -1.83 -7.57
C GLY A 119 -6.92 -0.67 -8.50
N HIS A 120 -6.90 -0.84 -9.83
CA HIS A 120 -7.08 0.27 -10.77
C HIS A 120 -8.51 0.82 -10.78
N LYS A 121 -9.52 -0.05 -10.72
CA LYS A 121 -10.93 0.37 -10.56
C LYS A 121 -11.12 1.22 -9.32
N ASP A 122 -10.62 0.76 -8.17
CA ASP A 122 -10.78 1.43 -6.88
C ASP A 122 -9.99 2.74 -6.82
N ALA A 123 -8.91 2.85 -7.58
CA ALA A 123 -8.16 4.08 -7.79
C ALA A 123 -8.85 5.07 -8.75
N GLY A 124 -10.01 4.71 -9.33
CA GLY A 124 -10.80 5.58 -10.17
C GLY A 124 -10.72 5.32 -11.68
N MET A 125 -10.16 4.17 -12.10
CA MET A 125 -10.13 3.77 -13.50
C MET A 125 -11.43 3.08 -13.89
N PHE A 126 -12.49 3.89 -14.00
CA PHE A 126 -13.78 3.46 -14.52
C PHE A 126 -14.43 4.57 -15.35
N LEU A 127 -15.40 4.18 -16.19
CA LEU A 127 -16.21 5.05 -17.02
C LEU A 127 -17.66 4.59 -16.97
N ASP A 128 -18.56 5.47 -16.57
CA ASP A 128 -19.98 5.20 -16.54
C ASP A 128 -20.60 5.36 -17.93
N ILE A 129 -21.52 4.45 -18.29
CA ILE A 129 -22.38 4.56 -19.45
C ILE A 129 -23.82 4.72 -18.94
N GLU A 130 -24.44 5.87 -19.24
CA GLU A 130 -25.81 6.17 -18.94
C GLU A 130 -26.70 5.71 -20.11
N VAL A 131 -27.63 4.79 -19.83
CA VAL A 131 -28.59 4.31 -20.84
C VAL A 131 -29.89 5.07 -20.69
N THR A 132 -30.25 5.87 -21.72
CA THR A 132 -31.51 6.61 -21.76
C THR A 132 -32.67 5.72 -22.23
N PRO A 133 -33.83 5.75 -21.58
CA PRO A 133 -35.01 4.98 -22.03
C PRO A 133 -35.34 5.28 -23.49
N ALA A 134 -35.78 4.29 -24.24
CA ALA A 134 -36.31 4.50 -25.58
C ALA A 134 -37.54 5.45 -25.55
N ALA A 135 -37.63 6.38 -26.50
CA ALA A 135 -38.71 7.32 -26.56
C ALA A 135 -40.07 6.57 -26.65
N GLY A 136 -40.88 6.64 -25.59
CA GLY A 136 -42.17 5.95 -25.49
C GLY A 136 -42.32 5.00 -24.30
N ALA A 137 -41.28 4.71 -23.55
CA ALA A 137 -41.41 3.97 -22.31
C ALA A 137 -41.87 4.91 -21.17
N ALA A 138 -42.97 4.61 -20.52
CA ALA A 138 -43.45 5.33 -19.35
C ALA A 138 -42.38 5.37 -18.27
N ALA A 139 -42.16 6.54 -17.68
CA ALA A 139 -41.27 6.68 -16.54
C ALA A 139 -41.66 5.70 -15.43
N PRO A 140 -40.75 4.96 -14.83
CA PRO A 140 -41.08 4.10 -13.71
C PRO A 140 -41.66 4.94 -12.58
N ALA A 141 -42.80 4.48 -12.01
CA ALA A 141 -43.49 5.13 -10.91
C ALA A 141 -42.49 5.39 -9.75
N LYS A 142 -42.47 6.61 -9.22
CA LYS A 142 -41.76 6.97 -7.99
C LYS A 142 -42.25 6.04 -6.88
N GLY A 143 -41.43 5.12 -6.42
CA GLY A 143 -41.77 4.28 -5.27
C GLY A 143 -41.24 2.86 -5.28
N SER A 144 -40.50 2.42 -6.29
CA SER A 144 -39.78 1.15 -6.17
C SER A 144 -38.55 1.35 -5.33
N PRO A 145 -38.30 0.51 -4.30
CA PRO A 145 -37.02 0.51 -3.59
C PRO A 145 -35.94 0.27 -4.64
N PRO A 146 -34.70 0.79 -4.43
CA PRO A 146 -33.61 0.52 -5.33
C PRO A 146 -33.53 -0.99 -5.50
N VAL A 147 -33.56 -1.46 -6.75
CA VAL A 147 -33.26 -2.86 -7.06
C VAL A 147 -31.83 -3.01 -6.60
N THR A 148 -31.64 -3.56 -5.40
CA THR A 148 -30.36 -4.08 -4.99
C THR A 148 -30.01 -5.08 -6.07
N ALA A 149 -28.98 -4.78 -6.86
CA ALA A 149 -28.33 -5.80 -7.67
C ALA A 149 -28.19 -7.04 -6.77
N PRO A 150 -28.49 -8.26 -7.28
CA PRO A 150 -28.29 -9.47 -6.47
C PRO A 150 -26.89 -9.31 -5.90
N ALA A 151 -26.79 -9.35 -4.57
CA ALA A 151 -25.50 -9.24 -3.89
C ALA A 151 -24.63 -10.30 -4.56
N ALA A 152 -23.75 -9.85 -5.45
CA ALA A 152 -22.68 -10.69 -5.96
C ALA A 152 -22.12 -11.30 -4.71
N THR A 153 -22.13 -12.63 -4.59
CA THR A 153 -21.75 -13.37 -3.40
C THR A 153 -20.45 -12.74 -2.98
N ARG A 154 -20.48 -11.94 -1.91
CA ARG A 154 -19.33 -11.14 -1.49
C ARG A 154 -18.25 -12.17 -1.23
N ALA A 155 -17.22 -12.21 -2.07
CA ALA A 155 -16.15 -13.16 -1.90
C ALA A 155 -15.74 -13.10 -0.44
N GLN A 156 -15.75 -14.28 0.22
CA GLN A 156 -15.54 -14.30 1.65
C GLN A 156 -14.11 -13.82 1.92
N TYR A 157 -13.99 -12.68 2.60
CA TYR A 157 -12.69 -12.17 3.01
C TYR A 157 -12.02 -13.15 3.95
N ALA A 158 -10.71 -13.33 3.80
CA ALA A 158 -9.91 -14.09 4.73
C ALA A 158 -10.04 -13.49 6.15
N GLN A 159 -10.10 -14.33 7.15
CA GLN A 159 -10.21 -13.95 8.56
C GLN A 159 -9.13 -14.63 9.36
N VAL A 160 -8.57 -13.93 10.34
CA VAL A 160 -7.57 -14.48 11.26
C VAL A 160 -8.26 -15.11 12.47
N ASP A 161 -7.94 -16.36 12.72
CA ASP A 161 -8.23 -16.99 14.01
C ASP A 161 -7.05 -16.75 14.96
N ALA A 162 -7.24 -15.88 15.95
CA ALA A 162 -6.21 -15.54 16.92
C ALA A 162 -5.74 -16.72 17.80
N GLN A 163 -6.51 -17.83 17.84
CA GLN A 163 -6.18 -19.05 18.57
C GLN A 163 -5.49 -20.10 17.70
N ALA A 164 -5.46 -19.90 16.39
CA ALA A 164 -4.82 -20.85 15.49
C ALA A 164 -3.29 -20.87 15.66
N THR A 165 -2.71 -22.03 15.51
CA THR A 165 -1.26 -22.22 15.55
C THR A 165 -0.70 -22.48 14.17
N PRO A 166 0.55 -22.11 13.90
CA PRO A 166 1.20 -22.40 12.63
C PRO A 166 1.22 -23.91 12.33
N PRO A 167 1.17 -24.30 11.05
CA PRO A 167 1.17 -25.72 10.68
C PRO A 167 2.53 -26.39 10.99
N PRO A 168 2.58 -27.73 11.10
CA PRO A 168 3.83 -28.47 11.27
C PRO A 168 4.87 -28.09 10.20
N GLY A 169 6.12 -27.89 10.64
CA GLY A 169 7.23 -27.50 9.74
C GLY A 169 7.29 -26.01 9.42
N TRP A 170 6.35 -25.20 9.87
CA TRP A 170 6.43 -23.76 9.74
C TRP A 170 7.68 -23.20 10.45
N LYS A 171 8.27 -22.17 9.88
CA LYS A 171 9.43 -21.48 10.45
C LYS A 171 9.15 -19.98 10.49
N ARG A 172 9.41 -19.37 11.66
CA ARG A 172 9.38 -17.93 11.78
C ARG A 172 10.48 -17.26 10.94
N PHE A 173 10.29 -16.00 10.64
CA PHE A 173 11.39 -15.15 10.17
C PHE A 173 12.48 -15.09 11.25
N ASP A 174 13.76 -15.26 10.86
CA ASP A 174 14.88 -15.10 11.80
C ASP A 174 15.25 -13.61 11.92
N PRO A 175 14.99 -12.97 13.07
CA PRO A 175 15.28 -11.56 13.26
C PRO A 175 16.75 -11.28 13.54
N VAL A 176 17.59 -12.30 13.74
CA VAL A 176 18.99 -12.13 14.05
C VAL A 176 19.74 -11.54 12.86
N LEU A 177 20.38 -10.40 13.06
CA LEU A 177 21.21 -9.79 12.03
C LEU A 177 22.61 -10.38 12.03
N PRO A 178 23.21 -10.59 10.85
CA PRO A 178 24.63 -10.89 10.78
C PRO A 178 25.46 -9.70 11.33
N PRO A 179 26.67 -9.93 11.77
CA PRO A 179 27.57 -8.87 12.20
C PRO A 179 27.67 -7.75 11.14
N ALA A 180 27.85 -6.52 11.62
CA ALA A 180 28.04 -5.37 10.73
C ALA A 180 29.19 -5.62 9.73
N PRO A 181 29.04 -5.22 8.47
CA PRO A 181 30.07 -5.47 7.46
C PRO A 181 31.40 -4.82 7.82
N ASN A 182 32.44 -5.62 7.96
CA ASN A 182 33.79 -5.13 8.16
C ASN A 182 34.54 -4.91 6.82
N THR A 183 34.06 -3.89 6.06
CA THR A 183 34.61 -3.52 4.75
C THR A 183 35.11 -2.07 4.79
N PRO A 184 36.06 -1.66 3.93
CA PRO A 184 36.44 -0.25 3.82
C PRO A 184 35.26 0.65 3.50
N ALA A 185 35.32 1.93 3.89
CA ALA A 185 34.35 2.92 3.45
C ALA A 185 34.42 3.07 1.91
N GLY A 186 33.28 3.36 1.27
CA GLY A 186 33.20 3.46 -0.18
C GLY A 186 33.07 2.11 -0.92
N THR A 187 32.88 1.02 -0.18
CA THR A 187 32.63 -0.30 -0.80
C THR A 187 31.39 -0.25 -1.67
N VAL A 188 31.52 -0.75 -2.90
CA VAL A 188 30.35 -0.92 -3.80
C VAL A 188 29.65 -2.24 -3.47
N ARG A 189 28.39 -2.12 -3.04
CA ARG A 189 27.52 -3.26 -2.69
C ARG A 189 26.56 -3.53 -3.83
N LYS A 190 26.84 -4.59 -4.59
CA LYS A 190 25.98 -5.04 -5.67
C LYS A 190 24.94 -6.01 -5.14
N ILE A 191 23.66 -5.67 -5.31
CA ILE A 191 22.53 -6.43 -4.78
C ILE A 191 21.53 -6.66 -5.92
N ALA A 192 21.15 -7.92 -6.11
CA ALA A 192 20.09 -8.28 -7.04
C ALA A 192 18.78 -8.51 -6.29
N LEU A 193 17.74 -7.79 -6.69
CA LEU A 193 16.38 -7.98 -6.23
C LEU A 193 15.49 -8.33 -7.42
N HIS A 194 14.41 -9.06 -7.15
CA HIS A 194 13.36 -9.25 -8.14
C HIS A 194 11.98 -9.02 -7.53
N ALA A 195 11.11 -8.42 -8.31
CA ALA A 195 9.70 -8.23 -7.98
C ALA A 195 8.87 -9.40 -8.48
N THR A 196 7.92 -9.88 -7.68
CA THR A 196 7.01 -10.97 -8.01
C THR A 196 5.71 -10.86 -7.20
N GLU A 197 4.62 -11.41 -7.76
CA GLU A 197 3.40 -11.72 -7.02
C GLU A 197 3.51 -13.17 -6.52
N THR A 198 3.35 -13.38 -5.22
CA THR A 198 3.61 -14.68 -4.58
C THR A 198 2.58 -14.98 -3.48
N GLN A 199 2.09 -16.19 -3.41
CA GLN A 199 1.25 -16.65 -2.29
C GLN A 199 2.11 -16.79 -1.04
N ILE A 200 1.77 -16.00 -0.01
CA ILE A 200 2.46 -16.03 1.29
C ILE A 200 1.44 -16.20 2.41
N SER A 201 1.73 -17.11 3.33
CA SER A 201 0.98 -17.19 4.57
C SER A 201 1.34 -16.02 5.48
N VAL A 202 0.33 -15.24 5.88
CA VAL A 202 0.47 -14.07 6.76
C VAL A 202 -0.02 -14.32 8.18
N ALA A 203 -0.79 -15.41 8.37
CA ALA A 203 -1.26 -15.90 9.67
C ALA A 203 -1.54 -17.40 9.56
N PRO A 204 -1.71 -18.12 10.69
CA PRO A 204 -2.12 -19.53 10.64
C PRO A 204 -3.40 -19.71 9.83
N GLY A 205 -3.35 -20.52 8.76
CA GLY A 205 -4.49 -20.80 7.88
C GLY A 205 -4.89 -19.67 6.95
N VAL A 206 -4.16 -18.55 6.90
CA VAL A 206 -4.46 -17.39 6.04
C VAL A 206 -3.32 -17.16 5.07
N SER A 207 -3.63 -17.21 3.77
CA SER A 207 -2.69 -16.89 2.68
C SER A 207 -3.21 -15.74 1.85
N GLN A 208 -2.29 -14.89 1.41
CA GLN A 208 -2.57 -13.75 0.56
C GLN A 208 -1.60 -13.73 -0.62
N GLU A 209 -2.07 -13.32 -1.79
CA GLU A 209 -1.17 -12.99 -2.89
C GLU A 209 -0.49 -11.67 -2.55
N LEU A 210 0.74 -11.75 -2.07
CA LEU A 210 1.55 -10.57 -1.79
C LEU A 210 2.41 -10.22 -3.01
N TRP A 211 2.68 -8.94 -3.15
CA TRP A 211 3.65 -8.42 -4.10
C TRP A 211 4.96 -8.21 -3.34
N THR A 212 6.03 -8.80 -3.83
CA THR A 212 7.20 -9.01 -2.98
C THR A 212 8.51 -8.65 -3.65
N PHE A 213 9.50 -8.36 -2.82
CA PHE A 213 10.91 -8.43 -3.24
C PHE A 213 11.49 -9.78 -2.81
N ASN A 214 11.99 -10.57 -3.78
CA ASN A 214 12.60 -11.88 -3.60
C ASN A 214 11.69 -12.93 -2.95
N ASN A 215 10.39 -12.93 -3.27
CA ASN A 215 9.38 -13.91 -2.82
C ASN A 215 9.24 -14.00 -1.29
N GLN A 216 9.50 -12.93 -0.58
CA GLN A 216 9.42 -12.91 0.88
C GLN A 216 8.92 -11.57 1.42
N VAL A 217 8.40 -11.58 2.64
CA VAL A 217 8.01 -10.40 3.43
C VAL A 217 8.53 -10.57 4.86
N PRO A 218 9.29 -9.60 5.39
CA PRO A 218 9.87 -8.44 4.70
C PRO A 218 10.74 -8.86 3.52
N GLY A 219 10.90 -7.97 2.53
CA GLY A 219 11.95 -8.11 1.53
C GLY A 219 13.33 -8.25 2.19
N PRO A 220 14.39 -8.64 1.47
CA PRO A 220 15.71 -8.85 2.03
C PRO A 220 16.18 -7.69 2.91
N ILE A 221 16.65 -7.98 4.11
CA ILE A 221 17.27 -6.97 4.98
C ILE A 221 18.67 -6.65 4.42
N ILE A 222 18.84 -5.42 3.99
CA ILE A 222 20.09 -4.94 3.40
C ILE A 222 20.90 -4.22 4.48
N ARG A 223 22.23 -4.40 4.51
CA ARG A 223 23.08 -3.72 5.49
C ARG A 223 24.36 -3.20 4.85
N GLY A 224 24.75 -2.02 5.23
CA GLY A 224 26.00 -1.38 4.92
C GLY A 224 26.33 -0.29 5.92
N LYS A 225 27.22 0.62 5.57
CA LYS A 225 27.63 1.73 6.43
C LYS A 225 27.73 3.04 5.65
N VAL A 226 27.80 4.14 6.37
CA VAL A 226 28.00 5.47 5.78
C VAL A 226 29.21 5.46 4.85
N GLY A 227 29.03 5.99 3.64
CA GLY A 227 30.02 6.03 2.56
C GLY A 227 29.97 4.84 1.60
N ASP A 228 29.26 3.76 1.91
CA ASP A 228 29.07 2.65 0.95
C ASP A 228 28.22 3.09 -0.24
N VAL A 229 28.51 2.53 -1.40
CA VAL A 229 27.72 2.74 -2.62
C VAL A 229 26.89 1.50 -2.89
N PHE A 230 25.59 1.66 -2.91
CA PHE A 230 24.65 0.60 -3.25
C PHE A 230 24.32 0.64 -4.74
N GLU A 231 24.47 -0.50 -5.39
CA GLU A 231 24.09 -0.74 -6.78
C GLU A 231 23.08 -1.88 -6.80
N ILE A 232 21.81 -1.51 -6.88
CA ILE A 232 20.68 -2.43 -6.79
C ILE A 232 20.18 -2.72 -8.21
N THR A 233 20.28 -3.97 -8.63
CA THR A 233 19.62 -4.41 -9.87
C THR A 233 18.26 -4.98 -9.52
N LEU A 234 17.19 -4.26 -9.88
CA LEU A 234 15.82 -4.76 -9.78
C LEU A 234 15.41 -5.38 -11.10
N THR A 235 14.93 -6.63 -11.07
CA THR A 235 14.31 -7.30 -12.23
C THR A 235 12.84 -7.57 -11.92
N ASN A 236 11.95 -7.12 -12.78
CA ASN A 236 10.53 -7.44 -12.65
C ASN A 236 10.26 -8.84 -13.24
N LYS A 237 10.07 -9.82 -12.37
CA LYS A 237 9.67 -11.21 -12.71
C LYS A 237 8.17 -11.45 -12.50
N GLY A 238 7.44 -10.43 -12.14
CA GLY A 238 6.00 -10.45 -11.90
C GLY A 238 5.18 -10.25 -13.17
N LYS A 239 3.89 -10.02 -12.98
CA LYS A 239 2.89 -9.76 -14.02
C LYS A 239 2.48 -8.29 -14.06
N LEU A 240 2.66 -7.57 -12.95
CA LEU A 240 2.33 -6.15 -12.80
C LEU A 240 3.58 -5.28 -13.04
N GLY A 241 3.37 -3.98 -13.23
CA GLY A 241 4.45 -3.01 -13.22
C GLY A 241 4.96 -2.77 -11.79
N HIS A 242 6.27 -2.73 -11.61
CA HIS A 242 6.89 -2.49 -10.30
C HIS A 242 8.05 -1.51 -10.39
N SER A 243 8.39 -0.90 -9.26
CA SER A 243 9.54 -0.01 -9.11
C SER A 243 10.22 -0.24 -7.77
N ILE A 244 11.24 0.54 -7.47
CA ILE A 244 11.86 0.54 -6.15
C ILE A 244 12.28 1.94 -5.77
N ASP A 245 12.04 2.30 -4.50
CA ASP A 245 12.54 3.51 -3.85
C ASP A 245 13.30 3.12 -2.57
N PHE A 246 14.45 3.75 -2.33
CA PHE A 246 15.23 3.62 -1.10
C PHE A 246 15.23 4.94 -0.35
N HIS A 247 14.60 5.01 0.82
CA HIS A 247 14.61 6.21 1.66
C HIS A 247 16.01 6.59 2.18
N ALA A 248 16.97 5.67 2.12
CA ALA A 248 18.38 5.93 2.39
C ALA A 248 19.09 6.73 1.28
N SER A 249 18.43 6.95 0.15
CA SER A 249 18.99 7.60 -1.03
C SER A 249 18.65 9.09 -1.10
N LYS A 250 19.42 9.82 -1.93
CA LYS A 250 19.12 11.21 -2.33
C LYS A 250 19.17 11.30 -3.86
N VAL A 251 18.30 10.57 -4.54
CA VAL A 251 18.20 10.57 -6.00
C VAL A 251 16.83 11.08 -6.44
N ALA A 252 16.74 11.65 -7.63
CA ALA A 252 15.47 12.12 -8.18
C ALA A 252 14.59 10.95 -8.59
N TRP A 253 13.30 10.99 -8.21
CA TRP A 253 12.37 9.88 -8.42
C TRP A 253 12.10 9.55 -9.89
N ASN A 254 12.17 10.53 -10.77
CA ASN A 254 11.76 10.42 -12.17
C ASN A 254 12.71 9.61 -13.07
N VAL A 255 13.86 9.18 -12.55
CA VAL A 255 14.84 8.37 -13.27
C VAL A 255 14.99 6.99 -12.64
N GLU A 256 15.45 6.97 -11.40
CA GLU A 256 15.84 5.73 -10.71
C GLU A 256 14.63 4.95 -10.16
N MET A 257 13.51 5.64 -9.89
CA MET A 257 12.30 5.06 -9.30
C MET A 257 11.20 4.81 -10.33
N ARG A 258 11.53 4.80 -11.62
CA ARG A 258 10.55 4.54 -12.68
C ARG A 258 9.97 3.14 -12.57
N THR A 259 8.69 3.02 -12.91
CA THR A 259 8.07 1.71 -13.07
C THR A 259 8.69 0.97 -14.25
N ILE A 260 8.98 -0.32 -14.05
CA ILE A 260 9.43 -1.26 -15.07
C ILE A 260 8.36 -2.31 -15.35
N ALA A 261 8.18 -2.63 -16.63
CA ALA A 261 7.24 -3.66 -17.06
C ALA A 261 7.75 -5.08 -16.73
N PRO A 262 6.87 -6.10 -16.76
CA PRO A 262 7.27 -7.50 -16.67
C PRO A 262 8.43 -7.85 -17.63
N GLY A 263 9.47 -8.50 -17.10
CA GLY A 263 10.68 -8.88 -17.84
C GLY A 263 11.76 -7.79 -17.91
N GLU A 264 11.44 -6.53 -17.57
CA GLU A 264 12.42 -5.45 -17.55
C GLU A 264 13.29 -5.45 -16.28
N SER A 265 14.42 -4.76 -16.37
CA SER A 265 15.31 -4.49 -15.25
C SER A 265 15.72 -3.03 -15.21
N LEU A 266 16.04 -2.56 -14.01
CA LEU A 266 16.69 -1.26 -13.81
C LEU A 266 17.85 -1.41 -12.82
N VAL A 267 18.78 -0.48 -12.87
CA VAL A 267 19.84 -0.34 -11.87
C VAL A 267 19.59 0.94 -11.08
N TYR A 268 19.38 0.79 -9.78
CA TYR A 268 19.22 1.89 -8.84
C TYR A 268 20.53 2.06 -8.08
N ARG A 269 21.18 3.20 -8.20
CA ARG A 269 22.51 3.42 -7.61
C ARG A 269 22.54 4.67 -6.74
N PHE A 270 23.02 4.54 -5.50
CA PHE A 270 23.19 5.65 -4.59
C PHE A 270 24.36 5.43 -3.61
N GLU A 271 24.88 6.54 -3.07
CA GLU A 271 25.83 6.55 -1.95
C GLU A 271 25.05 6.76 -0.64
N ALA A 272 25.31 5.91 0.37
CA ALA A 272 24.71 6.04 1.70
C ALA A 272 25.39 7.16 2.48
N LYS A 273 24.78 8.34 2.54
CA LYS A 273 25.34 9.53 3.20
C LYS A 273 24.91 9.71 4.66
N GLN A 274 23.80 9.10 5.03
CA GLN A 274 23.22 9.17 6.37
C GLN A 274 23.11 7.78 6.97
N SER A 275 23.32 7.67 8.28
CA SER A 275 23.13 6.43 9.04
C SER A 275 21.71 6.29 9.55
N GLY A 276 21.25 5.08 9.71
CA GLY A 276 19.90 4.75 10.21
C GLY A 276 19.41 3.41 9.69
N ILE A 277 18.20 3.08 10.03
CA ILE A 277 17.42 2.05 9.33
C ILE A 277 16.34 2.74 8.52
N TYR A 278 16.25 2.41 7.25
CA TYR A 278 15.38 3.06 6.28
C TYR A 278 14.53 2.03 5.56
N MET A 279 13.33 2.43 5.19
CA MET A 279 12.45 1.66 4.33
C MET A 279 12.97 1.65 2.89
N TYR A 280 12.78 0.55 2.18
CA TYR A 280 12.68 0.55 0.74
C TYR A 280 11.35 -0.10 0.31
N HIS A 281 10.76 0.39 -0.77
CA HIS A 281 9.43 -0.05 -1.19
C HIS A 281 9.19 0.15 -2.68
N CYS A 282 8.13 -0.43 -3.20
CA CYS A 282 7.63 -0.13 -4.54
C CYS A 282 6.90 1.22 -4.53
N GLY A 283 7.26 2.11 -5.47
CA GLY A 283 6.62 3.41 -5.66
C GLY A 283 5.66 3.47 -6.85
N THR A 284 5.40 2.33 -7.51
CA THR A 284 4.43 2.25 -8.61
C THR A 284 3.02 2.60 -8.12
N ALA A 285 2.30 3.39 -8.90
CA ALA A 285 0.94 3.80 -8.55
C ALA A 285 -0.08 2.64 -8.71
N PRO A 286 -1.03 2.49 -7.78
CA PRO A 286 -1.17 3.24 -6.52
C PRO A 286 -0.21 2.69 -5.46
N ALA A 287 0.75 3.53 -5.03
CA ALA A 287 1.81 3.12 -4.11
C ALA A 287 1.27 2.49 -2.81
N LEU A 288 0.14 3.02 -2.31
CA LEU A 288 -0.56 2.47 -1.14
C LEU A 288 -0.89 0.98 -1.32
N HIS A 289 -1.35 0.55 -2.51
CA HIS A 289 -1.67 -0.84 -2.77
C HIS A 289 -0.42 -1.72 -2.81
N HIS A 290 0.66 -1.23 -3.44
CA HIS A 290 1.92 -1.97 -3.50
C HIS A 290 2.55 -2.16 -2.12
N ILE A 291 2.59 -1.10 -1.32
CA ILE A 291 3.12 -1.16 0.05
C ILE A 291 2.22 -2.02 0.95
N GLY A 292 0.91 -1.75 0.97
CA GLY A 292 -0.06 -2.51 1.77
C GLY A 292 -0.19 -3.98 1.35
N ASN A 293 0.29 -4.32 0.15
CA ASN A 293 0.34 -5.70 -0.34
C ASN A 293 1.72 -6.37 -0.21
N GLY A 294 2.65 -5.78 0.58
CA GLY A 294 3.89 -6.45 0.99
C GLY A 294 5.18 -6.00 0.28
N MET A 295 5.12 -5.02 -0.64
CA MET A 295 6.32 -4.58 -1.37
C MET A 295 7.18 -3.59 -0.60
N TRP A 296 7.80 -4.07 0.45
CA TRP A 296 8.68 -3.30 1.32
C TRP A 296 9.77 -4.18 1.96
N GLY A 297 10.84 -3.52 2.40
CA GLY A 297 11.90 -4.09 3.20
C GLY A 297 12.68 -3.00 3.93
N ALA A 298 13.75 -3.39 4.61
CA ALA A 298 14.58 -2.46 5.37
C ALA A 298 16.03 -2.49 4.90
N ILE A 299 16.67 -1.31 4.89
CA ILE A 299 18.09 -1.14 4.70
C ILE A 299 18.70 -0.45 5.92
N ILE A 300 19.73 -1.05 6.49
CA ILE A 300 20.48 -0.52 7.64
C ILE A 300 21.78 0.08 7.14
N ILE A 301 22.00 1.34 7.49
CA ILE A 301 23.25 2.06 7.26
C ILE A 301 23.87 2.31 8.63
N ASP A 302 24.87 1.53 8.99
CA ASP A 302 25.52 1.62 10.30
C ASP A 302 26.13 3.01 10.53
N PRO A 303 25.87 3.65 11.69
CA PRO A 303 26.52 4.89 12.06
C PRO A 303 28.02 4.66 12.31
N PRO A 304 28.86 5.67 12.03
CA PRO A 304 30.28 5.61 12.39
C PRO A 304 30.47 5.39 13.89
N GLY A 305 31.34 4.45 14.25
CA GLY A 305 31.65 4.15 15.65
C GLY A 305 30.53 3.45 16.43
N LEU A 306 29.61 2.78 15.72
CA LEU A 306 28.54 2.01 16.37
C LEU A 306 29.15 0.97 17.32
N PRO A 307 28.82 1.01 18.64
CA PRO A 307 29.35 0.04 19.60
C PRO A 307 28.91 -1.39 19.26
N THR A 308 29.80 -2.35 19.53
CA THR A 308 29.47 -3.77 19.43
C THR A 308 28.53 -4.17 20.58
N VAL A 309 27.53 -4.99 20.28
CA VAL A 309 26.65 -5.65 21.23
C VAL A 309 26.72 -7.18 21.05
N ALA A 310 26.19 -7.94 21.99
CA ALA A 310 26.22 -9.41 21.92
C ALA A 310 25.44 -9.95 20.72
N LYS A 311 24.24 -9.39 20.47
CA LYS A 311 23.38 -9.73 19.34
C LYS A 311 22.64 -8.51 18.82
N GLU A 312 22.37 -8.51 17.54
CA GLU A 312 21.51 -7.53 16.89
C GLU A 312 20.29 -8.20 16.27
N TYR A 313 19.16 -7.55 16.39
CA TYR A 313 17.90 -8.03 15.84
C TYR A 313 17.27 -6.96 14.94
N VAL A 314 16.43 -7.39 14.01
CA VAL A 314 15.60 -6.50 13.19
C VAL A 314 14.12 -6.86 13.34
N PHE A 315 13.31 -5.85 13.59
CA PHE A 315 11.85 -5.95 13.63
C PHE A 315 11.25 -4.93 12.68
N VAL A 316 10.55 -5.42 11.65
CA VAL A 316 9.84 -4.59 10.70
C VAL A 316 8.36 -4.69 10.99
N GLN A 317 7.78 -3.62 11.54
CA GLN A 317 6.32 -3.56 11.73
C GLN A 317 5.65 -3.21 10.42
N SER A 318 4.57 -3.91 10.12
CA SER A 318 3.71 -3.68 8.96
C SER A 318 2.27 -4.06 9.26
N GLU A 319 1.36 -3.58 8.42
CA GLU A 319 -0.04 -3.96 8.44
C GLU A 319 -0.43 -4.68 7.15
N PHE A 320 -1.43 -5.58 7.26
CA PHE A 320 -2.07 -6.23 6.12
C PHE A 320 -3.58 -5.97 6.11
N TYR A 321 -4.11 -5.82 4.92
CA TYR A 321 -5.51 -5.54 4.62
C TYR A 321 -6.05 -6.70 3.79
N LEU A 322 -6.60 -7.70 4.48
CA LEU A 322 -6.96 -8.96 3.86
C LEU A 322 -8.06 -8.78 2.81
N GLY A 323 -7.79 -9.27 1.61
CA GLY A 323 -8.76 -9.50 0.56
C GLY A 323 -9.41 -10.89 0.68
N PRO A 324 -10.07 -11.37 -0.38
CA PRO A 324 -10.47 -12.77 -0.47
C PRO A 324 -9.27 -13.70 -0.36
N GLU A 325 -9.46 -14.92 0.17
CA GLU A 325 -8.37 -15.88 0.36
C GLU A 325 -7.56 -16.09 -0.91
N GLY A 326 -6.25 -16.01 -0.80
CA GLY A 326 -5.31 -16.17 -1.90
C GLY A 326 -5.34 -15.06 -2.95
N LYS A 327 -5.99 -13.91 -2.69
CA LYS A 327 -6.04 -12.75 -3.56
C LYS A 327 -5.21 -11.60 -2.97
N PRO A 328 -4.90 -10.55 -3.76
CA PRO A 328 -4.28 -9.35 -3.23
C PRO A 328 -5.08 -8.72 -2.09
N GLY A 329 -4.40 -7.93 -1.27
CA GLY A 329 -5.03 -7.12 -0.23
C GLY A 329 -6.03 -6.12 -0.79
N ASP A 330 -7.02 -5.77 0.02
CA ASP A 330 -8.12 -4.89 -0.36
C ASP A 330 -7.70 -3.41 -0.30
N LEU A 331 -7.57 -2.78 -1.47
CA LEU A 331 -7.21 -1.35 -1.56
C LEU A 331 -8.26 -0.45 -0.91
N GLY A 332 -9.53 -0.82 -0.96
CA GLY A 332 -10.61 -0.06 -0.31
C GLY A 332 -10.44 -0.03 1.21
N LYS A 333 -10.03 -1.15 1.83
CA LYS A 333 -9.66 -1.20 3.24
C LYS A 333 -8.43 -0.32 3.52
N MET A 334 -7.40 -0.38 2.66
CA MET A 334 -6.20 0.45 2.80
C MET A 334 -6.53 1.95 2.80
N GLN A 335 -7.44 2.38 1.92
CA GLN A 335 -7.88 3.78 1.81
C GLN A 335 -8.72 4.26 3.01
N ARG A 336 -9.26 3.33 3.81
CA ARG A 336 -10.06 3.63 5.00
C ARG A 336 -9.36 3.29 6.31
N ASP A 337 -8.06 2.96 6.25
CA ASP A 337 -7.26 2.53 7.41
C ASP A 337 -7.88 1.35 8.19
N GLU A 338 -8.44 0.37 7.45
CA GLU A 338 -9.11 -0.81 8.01
C GLU A 338 -8.22 -2.06 7.94
N TRP A 339 -7.04 -2.01 8.59
CA TRP A 339 -6.13 -3.15 8.64
C TRP A 339 -6.66 -4.31 9.50
N ASP A 340 -6.45 -5.54 9.01
CA ASP A 340 -6.86 -6.76 9.71
C ASP A 340 -5.75 -7.30 10.61
N ILE A 341 -4.49 -7.19 10.18
CA ILE A 341 -3.31 -7.75 10.84
C ILE A 341 -2.25 -6.64 10.99
N VAL A 342 -1.56 -6.63 12.13
CA VAL A 342 -0.30 -5.88 12.32
C VAL A 342 0.77 -6.87 12.76
N THR A 343 1.92 -6.85 12.10
CA THR A 343 2.95 -7.88 12.32
C THR A 343 4.31 -7.27 12.65
N PHE A 344 5.14 -8.06 13.30
CA PHE A 344 6.59 -7.91 13.25
C PHE A 344 7.15 -8.94 12.26
N ASN A 345 7.80 -8.46 11.19
CA ASN A 345 8.40 -9.27 10.13
C ASN A 345 7.41 -10.17 9.36
N GLY A 346 6.21 -9.65 9.06
CA GLY A 346 5.33 -10.17 8.01
C GLY A 346 4.45 -11.37 8.36
N TYR A 347 4.42 -11.84 9.62
CA TYR A 347 3.54 -12.94 10.03
C TYR A 347 2.92 -12.66 11.41
N HIS A 348 1.63 -12.95 11.54
CA HIS A 348 0.84 -12.78 12.76
C HIS A 348 1.44 -13.54 13.95
N ASN A 349 1.73 -12.87 15.04
CA ASN A 349 2.21 -13.45 16.30
C ASN A 349 3.42 -14.42 16.18
N GLN A 350 4.23 -14.32 15.14
CA GLN A 350 5.25 -15.34 14.88
C GLN A 350 6.23 -15.57 16.04
N TYR A 351 6.59 -14.51 16.75
CA TYR A 351 7.50 -14.61 17.89
C TYR A 351 6.81 -15.03 19.19
N LEU A 352 5.48 -15.10 19.22
CA LEU A 352 4.74 -15.78 20.28
C LEU A 352 4.82 -17.29 20.10
N HIS A 353 4.65 -17.78 18.87
CA HIS A 353 4.75 -19.20 18.53
C HIS A 353 6.17 -19.74 18.59
N ALA A 354 7.16 -18.92 18.26
CA ALA A 354 8.58 -19.27 18.30
C ALA A 354 9.41 -18.10 18.85
N PRO A 355 9.56 -18.01 20.20
CA PRO A 355 10.25 -16.90 20.86
C PRO A 355 11.69 -16.68 20.39
N VAL A 356 12.13 -15.42 20.46
CA VAL A 356 13.51 -15.02 20.18
C VAL A 356 14.36 -15.27 21.41
N ARG A 357 15.41 -16.12 21.32
CA ARG A 357 16.25 -16.48 22.46
C ARG A 357 17.40 -15.50 22.65
N ILE A 358 17.65 -15.17 23.91
CA ILE A 358 18.70 -14.29 24.39
C ILE A 358 19.23 -14.83 25.74
N GLU A 359 20.46 -14.53 26.09
CA GLU A 359 20.97 -14.83 27.42
C GLU A 359 20.75 -13.64 28.38
N PRO A 360 20.46 -13.91 29.66
CA PRO A 360 20.37 -12.85 30.67
C PRO A 360 21.68 -12.02 30.73
N ASN A 361 21.52 -10.72 30.96
CA ASN A 361 22.59 -9.73 31.01
C ASN A 361 23.39 -9.50 29.71
N GLU A 362 23.00 -10.17 28.61
CA GLU A 362 23.53 -9.79 27.30
C GLU A 362 22.97 -8.42 26.87
N ARG A 363 23.89 -7.51 26.50
CA ARG A 363 23.51 -6.27 25.85
C ARG A 363 23.16 -6.54 24.40
N VAL A 364 21.94 -6.18 24.00
CA VAL A 364 21.43 -6.39 22.64
C VAL A 364 20.96 -5.10 22.01
N ARG A 365 20.92 -5.09 20.67
CA ARG A 365 20.36 -4.00 19.88
C ARG A 365 19.19 -4.52 19.04
N ALA A 366 18.05 -3.87 19.14
CA ALA A 366 16.91 -4.12 18.27
C ALA A 366 16.75 -2.96 17.29
N TRP A 367 17.03 -3.20 16.02
CA TRP A 367 16.67 -2.30 14.92
C TRP A 367 15.19 -2.46 14.63
N VAL A 368 14.47 -1.35 14.61
CA VAL A 368 13.02 -1.33 14.38
C VAL A 368 12.72 -0.41 13.21
N MET A 369 11.93 -0.92 12.26
CA MET A 369 11.41 -0.16 11.13
C MET A 369 9.89 -0.26 11.13
N ASN A 370 9.18 0.86 11.07
CA ASN A 370 7.75 0.86 10.80
C ASN A 370 7.52 1.20 9.33
N VAL A 371 7.11 0.22 8.53
CA VAL A 371 6.85 0.44 7.11
C VAL A 371 5.41 0.88 6.84
N GLY A 372 4.52 0.78 7.82
CA GLY A 372 3.12 1.16 7.67
C GLY A 372 2.36 0.22 6.73
N PRO A 373 1.55 0.74 5.78
CA PRO A 373 1.59 2.11 5.22
C PRO A 373 0.92 3.22 6.04
N SER A 374 0.01 2.91 6.95
CA SER A 374 -0.82 3.92 7.62
C SER A 374 -0.63 3.96 9.14
N GLU A 375 -0.35 2.83 9.78
CA GLU A 375 -0.37 2.69 11.22
C GLU A 375 0.99 3.02 11.86
N ASN A 376 0.95 3.72 12.99
CA ASN A 376 2.15 4.01 13.77
C ASN A 376 2.58 2.83 14.65
N SER A 377 3.81 2.90 15.17
CA SER A 377 4.38 1.95 16.11
C SER A 377 4.77 2.67 17.40
N SER A 378 4.54 2.02 18.53
CA SER A 378 5.15 2.37 19.81
C SER A 378 5.83 1.10 20.34
N PHE A 379 6.99 0.79 19.75
CA PHE A 379 7.72 -0.44 20.03
C PHE A 379 8.20 -0.49 21.47
N HIS A 380 7.83 -1.53 22.18
CA HIS A 380 8.17 -1.73 23.58
C HIS A 380 8.50 -3.20 23.85
N ILE A 381 9.37 -3.44 24.82
CA ILE A 381 9.63 -4.76 25.38
C ILE A 381 9.30 -4.74 26.86
N VAL A 382 8.23 -5.44 27.22
CA VAL A 382 7.71 -5.47 28.59
C VAL A 382 8.78 -6.02 29.54
N GLY A 383 8.98 -5.34 30.65
CA GLY A 383 9.98 -5.72 31.66
C GLY A 383 11.38 -5.16 31.38
N THR A 384 11.55 -4.27 30.38
CA THR A 384 12.81 -3.60 30.09
C THR A 384 12.67 -2.08 30.10
N ILE A 385 13.80 -1.40 30.21
CA ILE A 385 13.95 0.04 29.96
C ILE A 385 15.12 0.18 28.98
N PHE A 386 14.89 0.91 27.90
CA PHE A 386 15.95 1.17 26.92
C PHE A 386 16.88 2.25 27.46
N ASP A 387 18.16 1.94 27.55
CA ASP A 387 19.19 2.92 27.97
C ASP A 387 19.81 3.65 26.77
N THR A 388 19.54 3.16 25.56
CA THR A 388 19.94 3.78 24.31
C THR A 388 18.79 3.80 23.33
N VAL A 389 18.56 4.97 22.75
CA VAL A 389 17.59 5.16 21.65
C VAL A 389 18.24 5.96 20.54
N TYR A 390 18.20 5.39 19.35
CA TYR A 390 18.64 6.01 18.10
C TYR A 390 17.43 6.04 17.15
N LYS A 391 17.02 7.24 16.72
CA LYS A 391 15.85 7.43 15.88
C LYS A 391 16.19 8.37 14.73
N GLU A 392 15.82 8.01 13.50
CA GLU A 392 15.96 8.86 12.32
C GLU A 392 17.37 9.46 12.15
N GLY A 393 18.39 8.65 12.36
CA GLY A 393 19.79 9.07 12.17
C GLY A 393 20.43 9.77 13.35
N ALA A 394 19.78 9.87 14.50
CA ALA A 394 20.31 10.55 15.68
C ALA A 394 20.04 9.80 17.00
N TYR A 395 20.98 9.88 17.94
CA TYR A 395 20.72 9.43 19.31
C TYR A 395 19.78 10.43 20.00
N THR A 396 18.66 9.93 20.51
CA THR A 396 17.75 10.67 21.39
C THR A 396 17.97 10.34 22.86
N LEU A 397 18.60 9.20 23.14
CA LEU A 397 19.08 8.79 24.45
C LEU A 397 20.39 8.02 24.27
N ARG A 398 21.38 8.28 25.15
CA ARG A 398 22.67 7.59 25.19
C ARG A 398 22.90 6.93 26.55
N PRO A 399 23.70 5.87 26.65
CA PRO A 399 24.05 5.28 27.95
C PRO A 399 24.77 6.24 28.88
N SER A 400 25.41 7.29 28.32
CA SER A 400 26.06 8.35 29.07
C SER A 400 25.10 9.36 29.70
N ASP A 401 23.83 9.36 29.28
CA ASP A 401 22.81 10.26 29.80
C ASP A 401 22.37 9.74 31.17
N ALA A 402 23.01 10.24 32.23
CA ALA A 402 22.91 9.72 33.58
C ALA A 402 21.44 9.54 34.03
N ARG A 403 21.07 8.29 34.31
CA ARG A 403 19.75 7.87 34.82
C ARG A 403 18.57 8.13 33.84
N GLY A 404 18.83 8.39 32.57
CA GLY A 404 17.78 8.42 31.54
C GLY A 404 17.37 7.01 31.14
N GLY A 405 16.11 6.86 30.73
CA GLY A 405 15.58 5.60 30.19
C GLY A 405 14.33 5.86 29.35
N ALA A 406 14.21 5.12 28.24
CA ALA A 406 13.04 5.19 27.39
C ALA A 406 12.21 3.91 27.55
N GLN A 407 10.89 4.10 27.58
CA GLN A 407 9.92 3.00 27.68
C GLN A 407 9.62 2.41 26.30
N ALA A 408 9.59 3.25 25.27
CA ALA A 408 9.20 2.86 23.94
C ALA A 408 9.97 3.65 22.89
N LEU A 409 10.05 3.08 21.67
CA LEU A 409 10.48 3.77 20.46
C LEU A 409 9.22 4.07 19.64
N ASP A 410 8.86 5.34 19.51
CA ASP A 410 7.74 5.81 18.70
C ASP A 410 8.18 5.99 17.25
N LEU A 411 7.44 5.41 16.32
CA LEU A 411 7.71 5.46 14.88
C LEU A 411 6.43 5.70 14.10
N GLN A 412 6.40 6.77 13.30
CA GLN A 412 5.39 6.94 12.28
C GLN A 412 5.67 6.01 11.07
N PRO A 413 4.73 5.82 10.14
CA PRO A 413 5.03 5.13 8.88
C PRO A 413 6.30 5.66 8.22
N ALA A 414 7.15 4.75 7.73
CA ALA A 414 8.45 5.01 7.13
C ALA A 414 9.53 5.56 8.07
N GLN A 415 9.31 5.56 9.38
CA GLN A 415 10.35 5.89 10.37
C GLN A 415 11.02 4.64 10.95
N GLY A 416 12.30 4.78 11.29
CA GLY A 416 13.08 3.72 11.89
C GLY A 416 14.10 4.17 12.92
N GLY A 417 14.62 3.22 13.68
CA GLY A 417 15.62 3.46 14.70
C GLY A 417 16.14 2.17 15.31
N PHE A 418 16.89 2.28 16.38
CA PHE A 418 17.21 1.14 17.23
C PHE A 418 17.13 1.50 18.71
N VAL A 419 16.95 0.49 19.52
CA VAL A 419 17.03 0.54 20.96
C VAL A 419 18.09 -0.45 21.46
N GLU A 420 18.76 -0.14 22.58
CA GLU A 420 19.62 -1.08 23.28
C GLU A 420 19.14 -1.26 24.71
N PHE A 421 19.28 -2.48 25.20
CA PHE A 421 18.81 -2.90 26.50
C PHE A 421 19.51 -4.20 26.95
N THR A 422 19.33 -4.56 28.23
CA THR A 422 19.63 -5.85 28.82
C THR A 422 18.38 -6.44 29.44
N MET A 423 18.34 -7.76 29.60
CA MET A 423 17.35 -8.49 30.40
C MET A 423 18.09 -9.11 31.59
N ASP A 424 17.88 -8.54 32.77
CA ASP A 424 18.70 -8.88 33.94
C ASP A 424 18.35 -10.25 34.54
N VAL A 425 17.17 -10.76 34.27
CA VAL A 425 16.60 -11.99 34.86
C VAL A 425 16.14 -12.93 33.76
N ALA A 426 16.33 -14.25 33.99
CA ALA A 426 15.73 -15.26 33.11
C ALA A 426 14.21 -15.16 33.15
N GLY A 427 13.57 -15.19 31.97
CA GLY A 427 12.11 -15.04 31.86
C GLY A 427 11.61 -14.80 30.44
N LEU A 428 10.31 -14.52 30.34
CA LEU A 428 9.64 -14.17 29.10
C LEU A 428 9.36 -12.65 29.09
N TYR A 429 9.72 -12.00 28.00
CA TYR A 429 9.61 -10.55 27.81
C TYR A 429 8.80 -10.26 26.56
N PRO A 430 7.53 -9.84 26.69
CA PRO A 430 6.68 -9.55 25.55
C PRO A 430 7.25 -8.40 24.67
N ILE A 431 7.25 -8.62 23.36
CA ILE A 431 7.54 -7.62 22.34
C ILE A 431 6.19 -7.12 21.85
N VAL A 432 5.90 -5.83 21.98
CA VAL A 432 4.60 -5.26 21.62
C VAL A 432 4.75 -3.92 20.90
N THR A 433 3.73 -3.52 20.16
CA THR A 433 3.47 -2.09 19.96
C THR A 433 2.52 -1.62 21.06
N HIS A 434 2.87 -0.53 21.74
CA HIS A 434 2.01 0.02 22.80
C HIS A 434 0.76 0.74 22.29
N LYS A 435 0.54 0.78 20.97
CA LYS A 435 -0.79 0.93 20.41
C LYS A 435 -1.54 -0.40 20.57
N PHE A 436 -2.07 -0.60 21.77
CA PHE A 436 -2.43 -1.90 22.29
C PHE A 436 -3.57 -2.61 21.55
N SER A 437 -4.39 -1.86 20.81
CA SER A 437 -5.37 -2.44 19.86
C SER A 437 -4.76 -3.32 18.79
N ASN A 438 -3.46 -3.15 18.48
CA ASN A 438 -2.74 -3.92 17.48
C ASN A 438 -2.10 -5.19 18.05
N VAL A 439 -1.98 -5.32 19.38
CA VAL A 439 -1.50 -6.55 20.02
C VAL A 439 -2.42 -7.72 19.67
N GLY A 440 -3.74 -7.53 19.78
CA GLY A 440 -4.74 -8.53 19.38
C GLY A 440 -4.82 -8.77 17.88
N LYS A 441 -4.19 -7.89 17.06
CA LYS A 441 -4.08 -8.06 15.61
C LYS A 441 -2.77 -8.69 15.16
N GLY A 442 -1.88 -9.09 16.09
CA GLY A 442 -0.65 -9.82 15.76
C GLY A 442 0.66 -9.09 16.04
N ALA A 443 0.64 -7.84 16.50
CA ALA A 443 1.84 -7.11 16.92
C ALA A 443 2.31 -7.54 18.32
N LEU A 444 2.52 -8.84 18.49
CA LEU A 444 2.91 -9.50 19.72
C LEU A 444 4.01 -10.54 19.43
N GLY A 445 4.99 -10.58 20.29
CA GLY A 445 6.04 -11.60 20.28
C GLY A 445 6.64 -11.80 21.66
N LEU A 446 7.65 -12.65 21.78
CA LEU A 446 8.38 -12.90 23.02
C LEU A 446 9.89 -12.95 22.76
N PHE A 447 10.62 -12.27 23.61
CA PHE A 447 11.99 -12.69 23.95
C PHE A 447 11.92 -13.71 25.08
N GLN A 448 12.75 -14.74 24.98
CA GLN A 448 13.01 -15.67 26.06
C GLN A 448 14.46 -15.51 26.52
N ALA A 449 14.64 -14.96 27.71
CA ALA A 449 15.96 -14.81 28.32
C ALA A 449 16.28 -16.06 29.16
N GLY A 450 17.34 -16.77 28.81
CA GLY A 450 17.78 -18.00 29.51
C GLY A 450 16.74 -19.13 29.50
N GLU A 451 16.91 -20.05 30.45
CA GLU A 451 15.95 -21.16 30.63
C GLU A 451 14.74 -20.72 31.45
N VAL A 452 13.55 -21.01 30.94
CA VAL A 452 12.28 -20.68 31.60
C VAL A 452 11.58 -21.97 32.01
N THR A 453 11.43 -22.17 33.31
CA THR A 453 10.68 -23.31 33.87
C THR A 453 9.26 -22.86 34.17
N GLY A 454 8.28 -23.49 33.51
CA GLY A 454 6.86 -23.21 33.66
C GLY A 454 6.21 -22.65 32.39
N ALA A 455 4.97 -23.07 32.11
CA ALA A 455 4.19 -22.46 31.04
C ALA A 455 3.83 -21.02 31.43
N PRO A 456 3.79 -20.07 30.50
CA PRO A 456 3.26 -18.73 30.82
C PRO A 456 1.81 -18.91 31.28
N ALA A 457 1.50 -18.47 32.49
CA ALA A 457 0.11 -18.28 32.90
C ALA A 457 -0.49 -17.25 31.94
N GLY A 458 -1.50 -17.64 31.20
CA GLY A 458 -2.12 -16.83 30.18
C GLY A 458 -2.52 -15.45 30.74
N GLY A 459 -2.20 -14.41 30.05
CA GLY A 459 -2.73 -13.10 30.33
C GLY A 459 -1.77 -11.94 30.04
N HIS A 460 -1.92 -11.37 28.89
CA HIS A 460 -1.93 -9.92 28.69
C HIS A 460 -2.83 -9.62 27.52
#